data_5691712ed165942177384e18c0199578
#
_entry.id   5691712ed165942177384e18c0199578
#
_cell.length_a   1.000
_cell.length_b   1.000
_cell.length_c   1.000
_cell.angle_alpha   90.00
_cell.angle_beta   90.00
_cell.angle_gamma   90.00
#
_symmetry.space_group_name_H-M   'P 1'
#
loop_
_entity.id
_entity.type
_entity.pdbx_description
1 polymer ?
#
loop_
_entity_poly.entity_id
_entity_poly.type
_entity_poly.pdbx_seq_one_letter_code
_entity_poly.pdbx_strand_id
1 'polypeptide(L)'
;MPSSQIKSELSPRESRVIGALLGVHAGDSLGATLEFKTHTDIAREYPLGLREIVGGGPFRWSQGHATDDTDMTRGVLLAYHDYKAGDDVAHLAGDYFISWLHGDWPGRRPGSRPEDIGGATATGLMRYKQTQDPDRAGAGEGSAGNGSLMRCIPTGLFQRDPQKLVEESVRISKITHDDKRCTVACAAYNTIVSKLIDQVAPQEAIEAGLQVAETLEVGYGPVYQSIELGKSLNIAKMAAKGPVPELGGRCSGYVLESLSLAIAAVLDTRSLEDIVVDVVRIGWDTDTNGAIAGGILGARDGAAAIPPQWRSVLQFGREFENTALSIFEKIAAAAA
;
A
#
# COMPACT_ATOMS: atom_id res chain seq x y z
N MET A 1 -17.26 -23.12 32.43
CA MET A 1 -17.86 -22.09 31.55
C MET A 1 -16.76 -21.10 31.21
N PRO A 2 -16.28 -21.03 29.97
CA PRO A 2 -15.33 -19.98 29.62
C PRO A 2 -16.10 -18.66 29.51
N SER A 3 -15.61 -17.67 30.25
CA SER A 3 -16.09 -16.28 30.18
C SER A 3 -15.96 -15.80 28.73
N SER A 4 -17.09 -15.38 28.15
CA SER A 4 -17.11 -14.61 26.91
C SER A 4 -16.29 -13.34 27.15
N GLN A 5 -15.06 -13.29 26.61
CA GLN A 5 -14.34 -12.04 26.48
C GLN A 5 -15.22 -11.13 25.61
N ILE A 6 -15.75 -10.08 26.22
CA ILE A 6 -16.38 -8.95 25.56
C ILE A 6 -15.29 -8.43 24.59
N LYS A 7 -15.52 -8.56 23.28
CA LYS A 7 -14.70 -7.85 22.30
C LYS A 7 -14.80 -6.37 22.64
N SER A 8 -13.74 -5.77 23.16
CA SER A 8 -13.66 -4.33 23.33
C SER A 8 -13.87 -3.69 21.95
N GLU A 9 -14.71 -2.65 21.88
CA GLU A 9 -14.82 -1.86 20.65
C GLU A 9 -13.44 -1.33 20.28
N LEU A 10 -13.09 -1.39 18.99
CA LEU A 10 -11.81 -0.86 18.48
C LEU A 10 -11.75 0.65 18.77
N SER A 11 -10.62 1.11 19.26
CA SER A 11 -10.36 2.55 19.32
C SER A 11 -10.39 3.15 17.90
N PRO A 12 -10.62 4.45 17.73
CA PRO A 12 -10.59 5.10 16.41
C PRO A 12 -9.27 4.85 15.66
N ARG A 13 -8.13 4.82 16.37
CA ARG A 13 -6.85 4.55 15.77
C ARG A 13 -6.70 3.09 15.34
N GLU A 14 -7.07 2.12 16.18
CA GLU A 14 -7.06 0.70 15.79
C GLU A 14 -7.95 0.45 14.59
N SER A 15 -9.14 1.04 14.56
CA SER A 15 -10.05 0.93 13.41
C SER A 15 -9.41 1.46 12.13
N ARG A 16 -8.70 2.60 12.17
CA ARG A 16 -8.03 3.19 10.99
C ARG A 16 -6.82 2.38 10.54
N VAL A 17 -6.03 1.86 11.47
CA VAL A 17 -4.89 0.97 11.15
C VAL A 17 -5.37 -0.32 10.50
N ILE A 18 -6.39 -0.96 11.07
CA ILE A 18 -7.00 -2.17 10.49
C ILE A 18 -7.64 -1.84 9.14
N GLY A 19 -8.36 -0.72 9.05
CA GLY A 19 -8.94 -0.25 7.80
C GLY A 19 -7.92 -0.05 6.69
N ALA A 20 -6.75 0.51 7.01
CA ALA A 20 -5.67 0.71 6.07
C ALA A 20 -5.11 -0.63 5.53
N LEU A 21 -4.83 -1.58 6.40
CA LEU A 21 -4.33 -2.90 6.01
C LEU A 21 -5.34 -3.68 5.17
N LEU A 22 -6.61 -3.69 5.59
CA LEU A 22 -7.69 -4.32 4.83
C LEU A 22 -7.96 -3.59 3.51
N GLY A 23 -7.80 -2.26 3.48
CA GLY A 23 -7.96 -1.44 2.29
C GLY A 23 -6.91 -1.74 1.22
N VAL A 24 -5.64 -1.93 1.61
CA VAL A 24 -4.59 -2.42 0.70
C VAL A 24 -5.02 -3.74 0.07
N HIS A 25 -5.32 -4.73 0.90
CA HIS A 25 -5.67 -6.07 0.41
C HIS A 25 -6.94 -6.09 -0.45
N ALA A 26 -7.96 -5.31 -0.07
CA ALA A 26 -9.20 -5.24 -0.84
C ALA A 26 -8.99 -4.56 -2.19
N GLY A 27 -8.23 -3.47 -2.25
CA GLY A 27 -7.89 -2.76 -3.48
C GLY A 27 -7.05 -3.59 -4.43
N ASP A 28 -6.02 -4.27 -3.92
CA ASP A 28 -5.20 -5.27 -4.60
C ASP A 28 -6.09 -6.37 -5.21
N SER A 29 -6.82 -7.12 -4.39
CA SER A 29 -7.64 -8.25 -4.85
C SER A 29 -8.76 -7.84 -5.82
N LEU A 30 -9.32 -6.62 -5.69
CA LEU A 30 -10.30 -6.10 -6.64
C LEU A 30 -9.64 -5.75 -7.97
N GLY A 31 -8.51 -5.06 -7.92
CA GLY A 31 -7.76 -4.61 -9.09
C GLY A 31 -7.14 -5.74 -9.89
N ALA A 32 -6.64 -6.79 -9.23
CA ALA A 32 -5.99 -7.95 -9.85
C ALA A 32 -6.84 -8.64 -10.94
N THR A 33 -8.17 -8.53 -10.86
CA THR A 33 -9.09 -9.01 -11.92
C THR A 33 -8.95 -8.23 -13.23
N LEU A 34 -8.57 -6.95 -13.13
CA LEU A 34 -8.60 -5.97 -14.24
C LEU A 34 -7.21 -5.59 -14.75
N GLU A 35 -6.16 -6.08 -14.11
CA GLU A 35 -4.77 -5.75 -14.40
C GLU A 35 -4.44 -5.90 -15.89
N PHE A 36 -3.68 -4.94 -16.43
CA PHE A 36 -3.31 -4.77 -17.84
C PHE A 36 -4.47 -4.49 -18.80
N LYS A 37 -5.73 -4.44 -18.35
CA LYS A 37 -6.84 -4.03 -19.21
C LYS A 37 -6.85 -2.51 -19.40
N THR A 38 -7.26 -2.09 -20.59
CA THR A 38 -7.50 -0.65 -20.83
C THR A 38 -8.80 -0.20 -20.18
N HIS A 39 -8.91 1.10 -19.89
CA HIS A 39 -10.18 1.70 -19.44
C HIS A 39 -11.36 1.31 -20.33
N THR A 40 -11.19 1.33 -21.66
CA THR A 40 -12.24 0.97 -22.61
C THR A 40 -12.68 -0.48 -22.48
N ASP A 41 -11.75 -1.40 -22.27
CA ASP A 41 -12.06 -2.81 -22.09
C ASP A 41 -12.80 -3.05 -20.77
N ILE A 42 -12.38 -2.40 -19.69
CA ILE A 42 -13.04 -2.47 -18.39
C ILE A 42 -14.44 -1.88 -18.46
N ALA A 43 -14.61 -0.71 -19.09
CA ALA A 43 -15.90 -0.05 -19.23
C ALA A 43 -16.90 -0.91 -20.04
N ARG A 44 -16.41 -1.69 -21.03
CA ARG A 44 -17.23 -2.62 -21.80
C ARG A 44 -17.63 -3.86 -21.00
N GLU A 45 -16.69 -4.42 -20.23
CA GLU A 45 -16.89 -5.65 -19.45
C GLU A 45 -17.68 -5.38 -18.16
N TYR A 46 -17.40 -4.27 -17.51
CA TYR A 46 -18.03 -3.82 -16.25
C TYR A 46 -18.57 -2.38 -16.37
N PRO A 47 -19.71 -2.19 -17.05
CA PRO A 47 -20.25 -0.84 -17.34
C PRO A 47 -20.50 0.01 -16.07
N LEU A 48 -20.82 -0.63 -14.94
CA LEU A 48 -21.07 0.00 -13.65
C LEU A 48 -19.88 -0.07 -12.69
N GLY A 49 -18.68 -0.51 -13.17
CA GLY A 49 -17.53 -0.83 -12.38
C GLY A 49 -17.57 -2.24 -11.79
N LEU A 50 -16.40 -2.80 -11.49
CA LEU A 50 -16.26 -4.08 -10.78
C LEU A 50 -16.43 -3.84 -9.29
N ARG A 51 -17.53 -4.32 -8.69
CA ARG A 51 -17.83 -4.09 -7.26
C ARG A 51 -17.60 -5.30 -6.37
N GLU A 52 -17.36 -6.46 -6.97
CA GLU A 52 -17.11 -7.70 -6.22
C GLU A 52 -15.69 -8.19 -6.47
N ILE A 53 -15.03 -8.68 -5.44
CA ILE A 53 -13.76 -9.38 -5.58
C ILE A 53 -14.07 -10.77 -6.12
N VAL A 54 -13.77 -11.01 -7.39
CA VAL A 54 -14.14 -12.26 -8.08
C VAL A 54 -12.93 -13.14 -8.44
N GLY A 55 -11.72 -12.58 -8.33
CA GLY A 55 -10.51 -13.25 -8.80
C GLY A 55 -10.37 -13.23 -10.32
N GLY A 56 -9.56 -14.11 -10.90
CA GLY A 56 -9.28 -14.16 -12.32
C GLY A 56 -8.10 -13.29 -12.73
N GLY A 57 -8.28 -12.42 -13.72
CA GLY A 57 -7.20 -11.59 -14.24
C GLY A 57 -6.13 -12.37 -15.01
N PRO A 58 -5.00 -11.73 -15.38
CA PRO A 58 -3.96 -12.33 -16.21
C PRO A 58 -3.31 -13.55 -15.54
N PHE A 59 -3.21 -13.56 -14.21
CA PHE A 59 -2.61 -14.64 -13.43
C PHE A 59 -3.63 -15.66 -12.91
N ARG A 60 -4.93 -15.51 -13.22
CA ARG A 60 -6.01 -16.44 -12.80
C ARG A 60 -6.12 -16.60 -11.28
N TRP A 61 -6.01 -15.50 -10.56
CA TRP A 61 -6.08 -15.47 -9.11
C TRP A 61 -7.35 -16.11 -8.55
N SER A 62 -7.24 -16.76 -7.42
CA SER A 62 -8.42 -17.14 -6.62
C SER A 62 -9.10 -15.90 -6.06
N GLN A 63 -10.40 -15.99 -5.76
CA GLN A 63 -11.14 -14.90 -5.12
C GLN A 63 -10.47 -14.46 -3.81
N GLY A 64 -10.14 -13.19 -3.69
CA GLY A 64 -9.51 -12.61 -2.50
C GLY A 64 -8.05 -12.98 -2.28
N HIS A 65 -7.38 -13.53 -3.32
CA HIS A 65 -5.95 -13.81 -3.27
C HIS A 65 -5.14 -12.51 -3.16
N ALA A 66 -4.05 -12.55 -2.42
CA ALA A 66 -3.07 -11.49 -2.33
C ALA A 66 -2.09 -11.58 -3.52
N THR A 67 -1.84 -10.45 -4.21
CA THR A 67 -0.72 -10.34 -5.14
C THR A 67 0.55 -9.93 -4.39
N ASP A 68 1.64 -9.55 -5.10
CA ASP A 68 2.85 -9.04 -4.44
C ASP A 68 2.61 -7.76 -3.64
N ASP A 69 1.61 -6.96 -3.96
CA ASP A 69 1.17 -5.79 -3.19
C ASP A 69 0.86 -6.13 -1.73
N THR A 70 -0.08 -7.04 -1.54
CA THR A 70 -0.50 -7.46 -0.20
C THR A 70 0.54 -8.35 0.47
N ASP A 71 1.17 -9.27 -0.27
CA ASP A 71 2.20 -10.16 0.24
C ASP A 71 3.39 -9.36 0.80
N MET A 72 3.88 -8.36 0.08
CA MET A 72 4.98 -7.54 0.55
C MET A 72 4.56 -6.55 1.64
N THR A 73 3.31 -6.05 1.62
CA THR A 73 2.72 -5.32 2.76
C THR A 73 2.73 -6.17 4.02
N ARG A 74 2.36 -7.46 3.90
CA ARG A 74 2.44 -8.43 4.99
C ARG A 74 3.87 -8.58 5.50
N GLY A 75 4.88 -8.61 4.62
CA GLY A 75 6.29 -8.68 5.01
C GLY A 75 6.72 -7.50 5.89
N VAL A 76 6.34 -6.27 5.51
CA VAL A 76 6.61 -5.07 6.32
C VAL A 76 5.82 -5.10 7.64
N LEU A 77 4.56 -5.53 7.62
CA LEU A 77 3.74 -5.66 8.83
C LEU A 77 4.38 -6.65 9.84
N LEU A 78 4.86 -7.79 9.37
CA LEU A 78 5.53 -8.79 10.21
C LEU A 78 6.85 -8.25 10.76
N ALA A 79 7.59 -7.43 10.01
CA ALA A 79 8.80 -6.78 10.51
C ALA A 79 8.50 -5.88 11.72
N TYR A 80 7.41 -5.10 11.68
CA TYR A 80 6.96 -4.32 12.86
C TYR A 80 6.41 -5.20 13.98
N HIS A 81 5.74 -6.30 13.65
CA HIS A 81 5.25 -7.24 14.67
C HIS A 81 6.38 -7.91 15.43
N ASP A 82 7.44 -8.33 14.77
CA ASP A 82 8.53 -9.09 15.37
C ASP A 82 9.68 -8.20 15.88
N TYR A 83 9.60 -6.89 15.61
CA TYR A 83 10.57 -5.90 16.05
C TYR A 83 10.78 -5.94 17.56
N LYS A 84 12.04 -5.94 17.98
CA LYS A 84 12.49 -5.80 19.35
C LYS A 84 13.41 -4.58 19.46
N ALA A 85 13.54 -4.03 20.67
CA ALA A 85 14.41 -2.88 20.89
C ALA A 85 15.85 -3.17 20.45
N GLY A 86 16.34 -2.37 19.50
CA GLY A 86 17.66 -2.52 18.91
C GLY A 86 17.71 -3.24 17.56
N ASP A 87 16.59 -3.81 17.10
CA ASP A 87 16.50 -4.40 15.78
C ASP A 87 16.47 -3.30 14.69
N ASP A 88 16.82 -3.70 13.48
CA ASP A 88 16.68 -2.90 12.25
C ASP A 88 15.44 -3.38 11.49
N VAL A 89 14.38 -2.58 11.48
CA VAL A 89 13.12 -2.93 10.82
C VAL A 89 13.27 -3.11 9.31
N ALA A 90 14.18 -2.37 8.65
CA ALA A 90 14.42 -2.52 7.23
C ALA A 90 15.10 -3.87 6.92
N HIS A 91 15.99 -4.31 7.80
CA HIS A 91 16.59 -5.64 7.69
C HIS A 91 15.55 -6.75 7.89
N LEU A 92 14.72 -6.65 8.92
CA LEU A 92 13.62 -7.60 9.15
C LEU A 92 12.66 -7.67 7.95
N ALA A 93 12.30 -6.52 7.37
CA ALA A 93 11.45 -6.48 6.18
C ALA A 93 12.12 -7.16 4.98
N GLY A 94 13.42 -6.93 4.78
CA GLY A 94 14.21 -7.60 3.75
C GLY A 94 14.21 -9.12 3.89
N ASP A 95 14.34 -9.63 5.10
CA ASP A 95 14.32 -11.08 5.38
C ASP A 95 12.94 -11.68 5.08
N TYR A 96 11.85 -10.99 5.43
CA TYR A 96 10.50 -11.42 5.04
C TYR A 96 10.31 -11.41 3.52
N PHE A 97 10.86 -10.43 2.81
CA PHE A 97 10.79 -10.39 1.34
C PHE A 97 11.59 -11.54 0.71
N ILE A 98 12.70 -11.96 1.31
CA ILE A 98 13.45 -13.15 0.84
C ILE A 98 12.65 -14.43 1.10
N SER A 99 12.01 -14.57 2.26
CA SER A 99 11.11 -15.69 2.55
C SER A 99 9.98 -15.76 1.52
N TRP A 100 9.34 -14.63 1.21
CA TRP A 100 8.34 -14.53 0.15
C TRP A 100 8.90 -14.92 -1.23
N LEU A 101 10.07 -14.40 -1.62
CA LEU A 101 10.71 -14.71 -2.90
C LEU A 101 10.95 -16.20 -3.09
N HIS A 102 11.27 -16.91 -2.01
CA HIS A 102 11.56 -18.35 -2.03
C HIS A 102 10.34 -19.24 -1.77
N GLY A 103 9.14 -18.69 -1.67
CA GLY A 103 7.93 -19.45 -1.45
C GLY A 103 7.80 -20.01 -0.02
N ASP A 104 8.60 -19.56 0.93
CA ASP A 104 8.38 -19.77 2.35
C ASP A 104 7.31 -18.77 2.83
N TRP A 105 6.09 -18.99 2.35
CA TRP A 105 4.98 -18.05 2.45
C TRP A 105 3.64 -18.77 2.47
N PRO A 106 2.64 -18.28 3.24
CA PRO A 106 1.33 -18.90 3.32
C PRO A 106 0.68 -19.07 1.93
N GLY A 107 0.11 -20.25 1.70
CA GLY A 107 -0.53 -20.57 0.41
C GLY A 107 0.44 -20.89 -0.73
N ARG A 108 1.75 -20.84 -0.50
CA ARG A 108 2.77 -21.12 -1.51
C ARG A 108 3.58 -22.37 -1.18
N ARG A 109 4.10 -23.02 -2.21
CA ARG A 109 4.99 -24.17 -2.07
C ARG A 109 6.43 -23.66 -1.80
N PRO A 110 7.13 -24.17 -0.78
CA PRO A 110 8.54 -23.84 -0.56
C PRO A 110 9.37 -24.06 -1.83
N GLY A 111 10.24 -23.09 -2.15
CA GLY A 111 11.05 -23.08 -3.38
C GLY A 111 10.32 -22.56 -4.63
N SER A 112 9.01 -22.27 -4.56
CA SER A 112 8.30 -21.63 -5.69
C SER A 112 8.68 -20.16 -5.80
N ARG A 113 8.70 -19.65 -7.04
CA ARG A 113 8.80 -18.21 -7.31
C ARG A 113 7.43 -17.54 -7.19
N PRO A 114 7.37 -16.22 -6.89
CA PRO A 114 6.13 -15.47 -7.05
C PRO A 114 5.59 -15.59 -8.48
N GLU A 115 4.29 -15.63 -8.63
CA GLU A 115 3.63 -15.60 -9.96
C GLU A 115 3.68 -14.20 -10.55
N ASP A 116 3.56 -13.20 -9.68
CA ASP A 116 3.68 -11.79 -9.99
C ASP A 116 4.85 -11.17 -9.22
N ILE A 117 5.74 -10.50 -9.93
CA ILE A 117 6.87 -9.78 -9.35
C ILE A 117 7.43 -8.74 -10.34
N GLY A 118 7.45 -7.49 -9.95
CA GLY A 118 8.03 -6.41 -10.73
C GLY A 118 9.54 -6.55 -10.94
N GLY A 119 10.05 -6.09 -12.08
CA GLY A 119 11.48 -6.21 -12.43
C GLY A 119 12.43 -5.54 -11.44
N ALA A 120 12.10 -4.35 -10.94
CA ALA A 120 12.89 -3.68 -9.90
C ALA A 120 12.88 -4.45 -8.57
N THR A 121 11.72 -4.99 -8.18
CA THR A 121 11.59 -5.85 -7.00
C THR A 121 12.48 -7.09 -7.12
N ALA A 122 12.41 -7.80 -8.24
CA ALA A 122 13.24 -8.99 -8.48
C ALA A 122 14.74 -8.66 -8.42
N THR A 123 15.16 -7.57 -9.06
CA THR A 123 16.55 -7.12 -9.07
C THR A 123 17.04 -6.78 -7.67
N GLY A 124 16.28 -5.98 -6.93
CA GLY A 124 16.63 -5.58 -5.56
C GLY A 124 16.72 -6.78 -4.61
N LEU A 125 15.75 -7.68 -4.64
CA LEU A 125 15.77 -8.86 -3.77
C LEU A 125 16.92 -9.81 -4.08
N MET A 126 17.30 -9.96 -5.35
CA MET A 126 18.49 -10.74 -5.70
C MET A 126 19.78 -10.13 -5.16
N ARG A 127 19.90 -8.79 -5.15
CA ARG A 127 21.02 -8.08 -4.54
C ARG A 127 20.98 -8.16 -3.01
N TYR A 128 19.79 -7.94 -2.40
CA TYR A 128 19.62 -8.04 -0.96
C TYR A 128 20.00 -9.43 -0.45
N LYS A 129 19.61 -10.48 -1.15
CA LYS A 129 20.00 -11.86 -0.82
C LYS A 129 21.53 -12.05 -0.74
N GLN A 130 22.29 -11.33 -1.57
CA GLN A 130 23.75 -11.43 -1.60
C GLN A 130 24.44 -10.54 -0.57
N THR A 131 23.89 -9.33 -0.36
CA THR A 131 24.55 -8.30 0.45
C THR A 131 24.06 -8.23 1.88
N GLN A 132 22.81 -8.64 2.11
CA GLN A 132 22.09 -8.45 3.37
C GLN A 132 22.08 -6.96 3.81
N ASP A 133 22.19 -6.04 2.85
CA ASP A 133 22.26 -4.60 3.11
C ASP A 133 21.05 -3.91 2.46
N PRO A 134 20.04 -3.49 3.30
CA PRO A 134 18.82 -2.86 2.79
C PRO A 134 19.08 -1.50 2.11
N ASP A 135 20.17 -0.82 2.43
CA ASP A 135 20.49 0.50 1.91
C ASP A 135 21.16 0.46 0.52
N ARG A 136 21.62 -0.73 0.06
CA ARG A 136 22.41 -0.91 -1.15
C ARG A 136 21.85 -1.94 -2.13
N ALA A 137 20.68 -2.47 -1.84
CA ALA A 137 20.11 -3.57 -2.64
C ALA A 137 19.32 -3.08 -3.87
N GLY A 138 18.77 -1.89 -3.85
CA GLY A 138 17.83 -1.39 -4.85
C GLY A 138 18.27 -1.52 -6.32
N ALA A 139 17.29 -1.41 -7.22
CA ALA A 139 17.48 -1.61 -8.66
C ALA A 139 18.26 -0.49 -9.34
N GLY A 140 18.44 0.65 -8.69
CA GLY A 140 19.20 1.80 -9.16
C GLY A 140 18.34 2.93 -9.70
N GLU A 141 18.98 4.08 -9.90
CA GLU A 141 18.37 5.27 -10.47
C GLU A 141 17.76 4.96 -11.85
N GLY A 142 16.57 5.53 -12.10
CA GLY A 142 15.77 5.24 -13.29
C GLY A 142 14.75 4.13 -13.12
N SER A 143 14.86 3.31 -12.06
CA SER A 143 13.90 2.24 -11.73
C SER A 143 12.79 2.75 -10.83
N ALA A 144 11.97 3.70 -11.33
CA ALA A 144 10.95 4.40 -10.56
C ALA A 144 9.56 3.75 -10.62
N GLY A 145 9.50 2.43 -10.47
CA GLY A 145 8.25 1.70 -10.31
C GLY A 145 7.58 1.95 -8.95
N ASN A 146 6.29 1.64 -8.85
CA ASN A 146 5.48 1.81 -7.63
C ASN A 146 5.61 0.66 -6.62
N GLY A 147 6.41 -0.37 -6.91
CA GLY A 147 6.52 -1.61 -6.12
C GLY A 147 7.05 -1.43 -4.69
N SER A 148 7.65 -0.29 -4.32
CA SER A 148 7.92 0.02 -2.92
C SER A 148 6.79 0.82 -2.28
N LEU A 149 6.07 1.66 -3.03
CA LEU A 149 4.95 2.46 -2.55
C LEU A 149 3.76 1.57 -2.16
N MET A 150 3.47 0.55 -2.98
CA MET A 150 2.34 -0.38 -2.77
C MET A 150 2.36 -1.07 -1.40
N ARG A 151 3.57 -1.29 -0.83
CA ARG A 151 3.78 -2.09 0.38
C ARG A 151 4.25 -1.28 1.61
N CYS A 152 4.50 0.01 1.47
CA CYS A 152 5.18 0.79 2.52
C CYS A 152 4.29 1.15 3.72
N ILE A 153 2.97 1.06 3.58
CA ILE A 153 1.98 1.59 4.53
C ILE A 153 2.18 1.16 5.99
N PRO A 154 2.63 -0.07 6.35
CA PRO A 154 2.80 -0.43 7.75
C PRO A 154 3.77 0.49 8.51
N THR A 155 4.76 1.08 7.84
CA THR A 155 5.63 2.09 8.45
C THR A 155 4.83 3.31 8.92
N GLY A 156 3.93 3.83 8.08
CA GLY A 156 3.04 4.94 8.45
C GLY A 156 2.04 4.60 9.57
N LEU A 157 1.70 3.32 9.71
CA LEU A 157 0.74 2.85 10.72
C LEU A 157 1.39 2.67 12.10
N PHE A 158 2.64 2.19 12.18
CA PHE A 158 3.23 1.72 13.43
C PHE A 158 4.43 2.54 13.90
N GLN A 159 5.18 3.23 13.04
CA GLN A 159 6.26 4.11 13.47
C GLN A 159 5.71 5.44 14.00
N ARG A 160 5.99 5.73 15.28
CA ARG A 160 5.45 6.93 15.98
C ARG A 160 6.39 8.13 15.96
N ASP A 161 7.68 7.88 15.82
CA ASP A 161 8.67 8.94 15.71
C ASP A 161 8.72 9.48 14.29
N PRO A 162 8.46 10.79 14.06
CA PRO A 162 8.39 11.33 12.69
C PRO A 162 9.72 11.24 11.93
N GLN A 163 10.86 11.32 12.60
CA GLN A 163 12.17 11.22 11.96
C GLN A 163 12.44 9.78 11.53
N LYS A 164 12.19 8.83 12.43
CA LYS A 164 12.31 7.39 12.12
C LYS A 164 11.30 6.95 11.07
N LEU A 165 10.08 7.50 11.06
CA LEU A 165 9.08 7.20 10.03
C LEU A 165 9.63 7.53 8.63
N VAL A 166 10.23 8.71 8.47
CA VAL A 166 10.87 9.10 7.20
C VAL A 166 12.06 8.20 6.89
N GLU A 167 12.95 7.98 7.85
CA GLU A 167 14.14 7.14 7.67
C GLU A 167 13.78 5.69 7.29
N GLU A 168 12.90 5.05 8.04
CA GLU A 168 12.47 3.67 7.81
C GLU A 168 11.70 3.53 6.49
N SER A 169 10.86 4.50 6.11
CA SER A 169 10.19 4.53 4.81
C SER A 169 11.19 4.56 3.65
N VAL A 170 12.21 5.40 3.74
CA VAL A 170 13.28 5.49 2.75
C VAL A 170 14.07 4.18 2.68
N ARG A 171 14.48 3.62 3.82
CA ARG A 171 15.30 2.42 3.89
C ARG A 171 14.57 1.16 3.42
N ILE A 172 13.30 0.99 3.80
CA ILE A 172 12.47 -0.15 3.36
C ILE A 172 12.21 -0.07 1.83
N SER A 173 12.04 1.15 1.28
CA SER A 173 11.96 1.33 -0.17
C SER A 173 13.25 0.88 -0.86
N LYS A 174 14.41 1.28 -0.35
CA LYS A 174 15.73 0.97 -0.92
C LYS A 174 16.06 -0.51 -1.05
N ILE A 175 15.39 -1.38 -0.30
CA ILE A 175 15.57 -2.85 -0.46
C ILE A 175 15.36 -3.27 -1.92
N THR A 176 14.46 -2.60 -2.64
CA THR A 176 14.15 -2.90 -4.05
C THR A 176 14.17 -1.69 -4.97
N HIS A 177 13.73 -0.52 -4.48
CA HIS A 177 13.56 0.71 -5.24
C HIS A 177 14.30 1.85 -4.54
N ASP A 178 15.53 2.08 -4.93
CA ASP A 178 16.41 3.14 -4.39
C ASP A 178 16.43 4.42 -5.24
N ASP A 179 15.63 4.47 -6.32
CA ASP A 179 15.36 5.72 -7.03
C ASP A 179 14.76 6.76 -6.08
N LYS A 180 15.23 7.99 -6.14
CA LYS A 180 14.82 9.06 -5.22
C LYS A 180 13.31 9.32 -5.27
N ARG A 181 12.66 9.16 -6.42
CA ARG A 181 11.21 9.29 -6.55
C ARG A 181 10.46 8.25 -5.73
N CYS A 182 10.95 7.03 -5.67
CA CYS A 182 10.35 5.95 -4.88
C CYS A 182 10.54 6.17 -3.38
N THR A 183 11.75 6.46 -2.95
CA THR A 183 12.07 6.64 -1.53
C THR A 183 11.35 7.83 -0.93
N VAL A 184 11.30 8.96 -1.64
CA VAL A 184 10.59 10.18 -1.21
C VAL A 184 9.08 9.97 -1.24
N ALA A 185 8.53 9.29 -2.27
CA ALA A 185 7.11 8.97 -2.34
C ALA A 185 6.66 8.11 -1.15
N CYS A 186 7.43 7.09 -0.78
CA CYS A 186 7.14 6.27 0.41
C CYS A 186 7.15 7.09 1.70
N ALA A 187 8.13 7.98 1.89
CA ALA A 187 8.22 8.84 3.07
C ALA A 187 7.05 9.83 3.16
N ALA A 188 6.70 10.48 2.05
CA ALA A 188 5.57 11.41 2.00
C ALA A 188 4.22 10.70 2.22
N TYR A 189 3.99 9.57 1.53
CA TYR A 189 2.77 8.76 1.67
C TYR A 189 2.59 8.26 3.11
N ASN A 190 3.64 7.70 3.73
CA ASN A 190 3.57 7.21 5.10
C ASN A 190 3.37 8.33 6.12
N THR A 191 3.90 9.53 5.87
CA THR A 191 3.62 10.71 6.69
C THR A 191 2.14 11.10 6.61
N ILE A 192 1.55 11.12 5.41
CA ILE A 192 0.12 11.37 5.23
C ILE A 192 -0.71 10.31 5.98
N VAL A 193 -0.40 9.03 5.80
CA VAL A 193 -1.08 7.92 6.48
C VAL A 193 -1.01 8.07 7.99
N SER A 194 0.16 8.39 8.55
CA SER A 194 0.35 8.59 9.99
C SER A 194 -0.55 9.72 10.53
N LYS A 195 -0.73 10.80 9.79
CA LYS A 195 -1.64 11.89 10.16
C LYS A 195 -3.11 11.45 10.09
N LEU A 196 -3.49 10.73 9.04
CA LEU A 196 -4.87 10.26 8.86
C LEU A 196 -5.32 9.31 9.97
N ILE A 197 -4.46 8.37 10.41
CA ILE A 197 -4.81 7.47 11.52
C ILE A 197 -4.93 8.20 12.87
N ASP A 198 -4.32 9.37 13.00
CA ASP A 198 -4.48 10.30 14.14
C ASP A 198 -5.66 11.27 13.93
N GLN A 199 -6.53 11.03 12.95
CA GLN A 199 -7.75 11.79 12.65
C GLN A 199 -7.50 13.24 12.18
N VAL A 200 -6.30 13.52 11.68
CA VAL A 200 -6.01 14.79 11.00
C VAL A 200 -6.77 14.85 9.68
N ALA A 201 -7.29 16.04 9.35
CA ALA A 201 -8.04 16.24 8.11
C ALA A 201 -7.16 15.92 6.87
N PRO A 202 -7.74 15.35 5.79
CA PRO A 202 -6.96 14.95 4.61
C PRO A 202 -6.09 16.05 4.02
N GLN A 203 -6.60 17.27 3.94
CA GLN A 203 -5.87 18.42 3.42
C GLN A 203 -4.62 18.72 4.26
N GLU A 204 -4.77 18.75 5.59
CA GLU A 204 -3.66 18.98 6.52
C GLU A 204 -2.66 17.83 6.52
N ALA A 205 -3.13 16.59 6.40
CA ALA A 205 -2.28 15.41 6.26
C ALA A 205 -1.42 15.49 4.98
N ILE A 206 -2.00 15.92 3.85
CA ILE A 206 -1.30 16.12 2.58
C ILE A 206 -0.23 17.21 2.70
N GLU A 207 -0.52 18.32 3.39
CA GLU A 207 0.49 19.37 3.62
C GLU A 207 1.71 18.84 4.39
N ALA A 208 1.50 17.95 5.35
CA ALA A 208 2.63 17.28 6.03
C ALA A 208 3.45 16.40 5.07
N GLY A 209 2.81 15.69 4.14
CA GLY A 209 3.50 14.93 3.09
C GLY A 209 4.27 15.82 2.11
N LEU A 210 3.71 16.97 1.73
CA LEU A 210 4.37 17.98 0.89
C LEU A 210 5.64 18.52 1.56
N GLN A 211 5.60 18.82 2.86
CA GLN A 211 6.77 19.27 3.63
C GLN A 211 7.89 18.24 3.65
N VAL A 212 7.54 16.94 3.78
CA VAL A 212 8.53 15.86 3.70
C VAL A 212 9.14 15.79 2.30
N ALA A 213 8.32 15.84 1.24
CA ALA A 213 8.79 15.82 -0.14
C ALA A 213 9.72 17.02 -0.42
N GLU A 214 9.32 18.24 -0.07
CA GLU A 214 10.12 19.45 -0.23
C GLU A 214 11.47 19.35 0.48
N THR A 215 11.47 18.82 1.70
CA THR A 215 12.69 18.66 2.50
C THR A 215 13.65 17.66 1.86
N LEU A 216 13.16 16.49 1.47
CA LEU A 216 13.98 15.41 0.91
C LEU A 216 14.46 15.70 -0.52
N GLU A 217 13.65 16.43 -1.31
CA GLU A 217 13.99 16.83 -2.68
C GLU A 217 14.83 18.12 -2.72
N VAL A 218 14.92 18.84 -1.60
CA VAL A 218 15.58 20.17 -1.49
C VAL A 218 14.87 21.16 -2.42
N GLY A 219 13.52 21.22 -2.30
CA GLY A 219 12.64 22.10 -3.09
C GLY A 219 11.45 21.33 -3.70
N TYR A 220 10.85 21.91 -4.71
CA TYR A 220 9.63 21.42 -5.36
C TYR A 220 9.93 20.38 -6.45
N GLY A 221 10.48 19.24 -6.05
CA GLY A 221 10.87 18.16 -6.95
C GLY A 221 9.69 17.33 -7.49
N PRO A 222 10.00 16.22 -8.19
CA PRO A 222 8.98 15.41 -8.86
C PRO A 222 7.91 14.82 -7.93
N VAL A 223 8.26 14.45 -6.70
CA VAL A 223 7.28 13.91 -5.73
C VAL A 223 6.38 15.02 -5.21
N TYR A 224 6.95 16.18 -4.87
CA TYR A 224 6.16 17.36 -4.51
C TYR A 224 5.14 17.71 -5.61
N GLN A 225 5.60 17.79 -6.87
CA GLN A 225 4.73 18.10 -8.02
C GLN A 225 3.66 17.02 -8.24
N SER A 226 3.98 15.76 -7.98
CA SER A 226 3.03 14.65 -8.07
C SER A 226 1.90 14.76 -7.03
N ILE A 227 2.23 15.15 -5.79
CA ILE A 227 1.23 15.41 -4.75
C ILE A 227 0.34 16.60 -5.14
N GLU A 228 0.93 17.70 -5.63
CA GLU A 228 0.17 18.86 -6.13
C GLU A 228 -0.74 18.50 -7.31
N LEU A 229 -0.26 17.69 -8.26
CA LEU A 229 -1.08 17.16 -9.35
C LEU A 229 -2.28 16.39 -8.80
N GLY A 230 -2.06 15.49 -7.85
CA GLY A 230 -3.12 14.68 -7.23
C GLY A 230 -4.24 15.53 -6.62
N LYS A 231 -3.93 16.70 -6.06
CA LYS A 231 -4.94 17.66 -5.54
C LYS A 231 -5.90 18.17 -6.61
N SER A 232 -5.51 18.14 -7.88
CA SER A 232 -6.31 18.64 -9.01
C SER A 232 -7.06 17.54 -9.77
N LEU A 233 -6.73 16.28 -9.56
CA LEU A 233 -7.35 15.14 -10.25
C LEU A 233 -8.76 14.84 -9.71
N ASN A 234 -9.58 14.22 -10.56
CA ASN A 234 -10.93 13.81 -10.19
C ASN A 234 -11.14 12.33 -10.58
N ILE A 235 -11.16 11.45 -9.57
CA ILE A 235 -11.27 10.00 -9.75
C ILE A 235 -12.54 9.62 -10.53
N ALA A 236 -13.71 10.15 -10.14
CA ALA A 236 -14.98 9.83 -10.81
C ALA A 236 -14.98 10.24 -12.30
N LYS A 237 -14.36 11.38 -12.63
CA LYS A 237 -14.22 11.82 -14.02
C LYS A 237 -13.30 10.89 -14.82
N MET A 238 -12.19 10.45 -14.23
CA MET A 238 -11.26 9.50 -14.87
C MET A 238 -11.90 8.12 -15.04
N ALA A 239 -12.63 7.64 -14.03
CA ALA A 239 -13.39 6.39 -14.14
C ALA A 239 -14.45 6.42 -15.26
N ALA A 240 -15.02 7.60 -15.54
CA ALA A 240 -16.03 7.76 -16.60
C ALA A 240 -15.43 7.97 -18.00
N LYS A 241 -14.26 8.62 -18.10
CA LYS A 241 -13.71 9.11 -19.38
C LYS A 241 -12.34 8.52 -19.75
N GLY A 242 -11.71 7.77 -18.85
CA GLY A 242 -10.35 7.28 -18.96
C GLY A 242 -9.31 8.18 -18.31
N PRO A 243 -8.06 7.71 -18.24
CA PRO A 243 -6.94 8.42 -17.63
C PRO A 243 -6.66 9.75 -18.37
N VAL A 244 -6.16 10.73 -17.61
CA VAL A 244 -5.84 12.06 -18.14
C VAL A 244 -4.41 12.09 -18.70
N PRO A 245 -4.10 13.01 -19.65
CA PRO A 245 -2.76 13.13 -20.23
C PRO A 245 -1.67 13.41 -19.20
N GLU A 246 -1.98 14.13 -18.11
CA GLU A 246 -1.08 14.46 -17.02
C GLU A 246 -0.54 13.21 -16.29
N LEU A 247 -1.27 12.09 -16.37
CA LEU A 247 -0.86 10.76 -15.91
C LEU A 247 -0.37 9.89 -17.07
N GLY A 248 0.31 10.47 -18.07
CA GLY A 248 0.83 9.73 -19.22
C GLY A 248 -0.24 9.11 -20.13
N GLY A 249 -1.52 9.46 -19.95
CA GLY A 249 -2.66 8.89 -20.70
C GLY A 249 -2.98 7.43 -20.31
N ARG A 250 -2.32 6.90 -19.30
CA ARG A 250 -2.56 5.57 -18.69
C ARG A 250 -2.02 5.60 -17.26
N CYS A 251 -2.70 4.98 -16.32
CA CYS A 251 -2.23 4.84 -14.95
C CYS A 251 -1.33 3.60 -14.83
N SER A 252 -0.06 3.80 -15.16
CA SER A 252 0.93 2.72 -15.22
C SER A 252 1.55 2.43 -13.84
N GLY A 253 2.48 1.46 -13.79
CA GLY A 253 3.29 1.17 -12.61
C GLY A 253 4.34 2.24 -12.26
N TYR A 254 4.18 3.49 -12.71
CA TYR A 254 5.07 4.59 -12.36
C TYR A 254 4.71 5.20 -11.01
N VAL A 255 5.67 5.26 -10.09
CA VAL A 255 5.42 5.64 -8.69
C VAL A 255 4.72 7.00 -8.53
N LEU A 256 5.03 7.98 -9.38
CA LEU A 256 4.44 9.33 -9.30
C LEU A 256 2.98 9.35 -9.75
N GLU A 257 2.60 8.53 -10.74
CA GLU A 257 1.20 8.37 -11.17
C GLU A 257 0.37 7.75 -10.04
N SER A 258 0.86 6.67 -9.44
CA SER A 258 0.21 6.00 -8.31
C SER A 258 0.05 6.90 -7.10
N LEU A 259 1.08 7.71 -6.78
CA LEU A 259 1.00 8.70 -5.68
C LEU A 259 -0.05 9.77 -5.98
N SER A 260 -0.08 10.33 -7.20
CA SER A 260 -1.09 11.33 -7.59
C SER A 260 -2.51 10.78 -7.47
N LEU A 261 -2.74 9.51 -7.86
CA LEU A 261 -4.04 8.84 -7.71
C LEU A 261 -4.43 8.68 -6.23
N ALA A 262 -3.49 8.28 -5.37
CA ALA A 262 -3.74 8.15 -3.94
C ALA A 262 -4.12 9.48 -3.28
N ILE A 263 -3.46 10.58 -3.68
CA ILE A 263 -3.80 11.93 -3.21
C ILE A 263 -5.20 12.34 -3.69
N ALA A 264 -5.53 12.09 -4.96
CA ALA A 264 -6.87 12.36 -5.47
C ALA A 264 -7.94 11.53 -4.75
N ALA A 265 -7.66 10.25 -4.47
CA ALA A 265 -8.55 9.34 -3.77
C ALA A 265 -8.83 9.82 -2.33
N VAL A 266 -7.81 10.20 -1.57
CA VAL A 266 -8.00 10.63 -0.18
C VAL A 266 -8.75 11.96 -0.04
N LEU A 267 -8.75 12.80 -1.07
CA LEU A 267 -9.52 14.05 -1.12
C LEU A 267 -10.96 13.86 -1.62
N ASP A 268 -11.26 12.74 -2.27
CA ASP A 268 -12.61 12.41 -2.71
C ASP A 268 -13.48 12.06 -1.49
N THR A 269 -14.63 12.72 -1.34
CA THR A 269 -15.50 12.60 -0.16
C THR A 269 -16.51 11.46 -0.24
N ARG A 270 -16.52 10.71 -1.34
CA ARG A 270 -17.41 9.54 -1.53
C ARG A 270 -16.98 8.38 -0.64
N SER A 271 -17.74 7.29 -0.66
CA SER A 271 -17.41 6.06 0.06
C SER A 271 -16.09 5.45 -0.44
N LEU A 272 -15.35 4.77 0.44
CA LEU A 272 -14.16 4.00 0.08
C LEU A 272 -14.45 3.05 -1.08
N GLU A 273 -15.57 2.33 -1.03
CA GLU A 273 -15.98 1.40 -2.10
C GLU A 273 -16.07 2.10 -3.45
N ASP A 274 -16.82 3.21 -3.54
CA ASP A 274 -17.01 3.92 -4.80
C ASP A 274 -15.68 4.44 -5.37
N ILE A 275 -14.80 4.93 -4.50
CA ILE A 275 -13.51 5.47 -4.91
C ILE A 275 -12.59 4.35 -5.41
N VAL A 276 -12.46 3.24 -4.68
CA VAL A 276 -11.60 2.11 -5.08
C VAL A 276 -12.11 1.47 -6.38
N VAL A 277 -13.43 1.26 -6.51
CA VAL A 277 -14.05 0.78 -7.77
C VAL A 277 -13.70 1.70 -8.94
N ASP A 278 -13.76 3.01 -8.74
CA ASP A 278 -13.43 3.97 -9.77
C ASP A 278 -11.93 4.00 -10.09
N VAL A 279 -11.04 3.89 -9.08
CA VAL A 279 -9.59 3.81 -9.29
C VAL A 279 -9.23 2.62 -10.16
N VAL A 280 -9.72 1.41 -9.83
CA VAL A 280 -9.41 0.21 -10.64
C VAL A 280 -10.05 0.27 -12.04
N ARG A 281 -11.14 1.02 -12.20
CA ARG A 281 -11.79 1.23 -13.50
C ARG A 281 -10.96 2.09 -14.47
N ILE A 282 -10.02 2.88 -13.99
CA ILE A 282 -9.14 3.69 -14.84
C ILE A 282 -8.27 2.80 -15.73
N GLY A 283 -7.95 1.59 -15.27
CA GLY A 283 -7.23 0.58 -16.06
C GLY A 283 -5.73 0.55 -15.84
N TRP A 284 -5.06 -0.35 -16.53
CA TRP A 284 -3.64 -0.66 -16.56
C TRP A 284 -3.15 -1.34 -15.27
N ASP A 285 -2.46 -0.63 -14.41
CA ASP A 285 -1.91 -1.14 -13.14
C ASP A 285 -2.99 -1.00 -12.04
N THR A 286 -4.00 -1.84 -12.14
CA THR A 286 -5.24 -1.69 -11.38
C THR A 286 -5.13 -2.23 -9.95
N ASP A 287 -4.39 -3.29 -9.74
CA ASP A 287 -4.14 -3.90 -8.43
C ASP A 287 -3.29 -2.97 -7.56
N THR A 288 -2.13 -2.53 -8.04
CA THR A 288 -1.25 -1.64 -7.29
C THR A 288 -1.91 -0.29 -7.01
N ASN A 289 -2.54 0.33 -8.02
CA ASN A 289 -3.24 1.60 -7.81
C ASN A 289 -4.44 1.43 -6.85
N GLY A 290 -5.14 0.29 -6.94
CA GLY A 290 -6.19 -0.10 -6.01
C GLY A 290 -5.68 -0.30 -4.58
N ALA A 291 -4.56 -0.99 -4.41
CA ALA A 291 -3.92 -1.25 -3.11
C ALA A 291 -3.48 0.06 -2.43
N ILE A 292 -2.77 0.93 -3.14
CA ILE A 292 -2.28 2.21 -2.61
C ILE A 292 -3.46 3.13 -2.23
N ALA A 293 -4.46 3.27 -3.11
CA ALA A 293 -5.65 4.06 -2.83
C ALA A 293 -6.49 3.46 -1.71
N GLY A 294 -6.72 2.14 -1.72
CA GLY A 294 -7.46 1.44 -0.66
C GLY A 294 -6.81 1.60 0.70
N GLY A 295 -5.48 1.52 0.77
CA GLY A 295 -4.73 1.71 2.01
C GLY A 295 -4.91 3.10 2.62
N ILE A 296 -4.71 4.16 1.84
CA ILE A 296 -4.86 5.54 2.34
C ILE A 296 -6.31 5.87 2.70
N LEU A 297 -7.28 5.35 1.94
CA LEU A 297 -8.71 5.49 2.24
C LEU A 297 -9.09 4.75 3.52
N GLY A 298 -8.58 3.53 3.73
CA GLY A 298 -8.78 2.79 4.97
C GLY A 298 -8.20 3.50 6.20
N ALA A 299 -7.05 4.17 6.05
CA ALA A 299 -6.47 5.04 7.08
C ALA A 299 -7.34 6.28 7.36
N ARG A 300 -8.05 6.82 6.36
CA ARG A 300 -8.99 7.92 6.49
C ARG A 300 -10.30 7.49 7.17
N ASP A 301 -10.88 6.38 6.73
CA ASP A 301 -12.29 6.01 7.01
C ASP A 301 -12.44 4.89 8.06
N GLY A 302 -11.39 4.11 8.31
CA GLY A 302 -11.39 3.01 9.27
C GLY A 302 -11.95 1.68 8.75
N ALA A 303 -11.89 0.64 9.58
CA ALA A 303 -12.23 -0.74 9.22
C ALA A 303 -13.69 -0.94 8.80
N ALA A 304 -14.61 -0.14 9.34
CA ALA A 304 -16.04 -0.22 9.01
C ALA A 304 -16.35 0.24 7.58
N ALA A 305 -15.45 1.01 6.94
CA ALA A 305 -15.61 1.46 5.57
C ALA A 305 -15.30 0.36 4.53
N ILE A 306 -14.62 -0.71 4.93
CA ILE A 306 -14.35 -1.84 4.03
C ILE A 306 -15.64 -2.65 3.85
N PRO A 307 -16.14 -2.82 2.61
CA PRO A 307 -17.35 -3.57 2.35
C PRO A 307 -17.30 -4.99 2.97
N PRO A 308 -18.35 -5.43 3.70
CA PRO A 308 -18.34 -6.75 4.32
C PRO A 308 -18.11 -7.90 3.34
N GLN A 309 -18.63 -7.79 2.11
CA GLN A 309 -18.44 -8.78 1.06
C GLN A 309 -16.99 -8.87 0.60
N TRP A 310 -16.24 -7.73 0.56
CA TRP A 310 -14.81 -7.75 0.29
C TRP A 310 -14.04 -8.39 1.45
N ARG A 311 -14.26 -7.89 2.66
CA ARG A 311 -13.57 -8.36 3.87
C ARG A 311 -13.70 -9.87 4.09
N SER A 312 -14.86 -10.45 3.74
CA SER A 312 -15.14 -11.88 3.96
C SER A 312 -14.30 -12.83 3.13
N VAL A 313 -13.73 -12.38 2.00
CA VAL A 313 -12.98 -13.21 1.06
C VAL A 313 -11.47 -12.96 1.08
N LEU A 314 -10.98 -11.93 1.79
CA LEU A 314 -9.57 -11.58 1.82
C LEU A 314 -8.72 -12.68 2.47
N GLN A 315 -7.70 -13.16 1.75
CA GLN A 315 -6.79 -14.24 2.17
C GLN A 315 -6.15 -13.95 3.53
N PHE A 316 -5.66 -12.75 3.76
CA PHE A 316 -4.99 -12.32 5.00
C PHE A 316 -5.83 -11.40 5.88
N GLY A 317 -7.13 -11.22 5.60
CA GLY A 317 -7.96 -10.25 6.31
C GLY A 317 -7.91 -10.42 7.83
N ARG A 318 -8.14 -11.64 8.34
CA ARG A 318 -8.08 -11.94 9.78
C ARG A 318 -6.66 -11.85 10.35
N GLU A 319 -5.68 -12.24 9.58
CA GLU A 319 -4.28 -12.16 10.01
C GLU A 319 -3.86 -10.70 10.19
N PHE A 320 -4.18 -9.82 9.26
CA PHE A 320 -3.90 -8.39 9.34
C PHE A 320 -4.53 -7.75 10.58
N GLU A 321 -5.80 -8.06 10.86
CA GLU A 321 -6.48 -7.59 12.06
C GLU A 321 -5.78 -8.04 13.34
N ASN A 322 -5.52 -9.34 13.46
CA ASN A 322 -4.89 -9.92 14.65
C ASN A 322 -3.46 -9.42 14.85
N THR A 323 -2.68 -9.32 13.77
CA THR A 323 -1.30 -8.84 13.83
C THR A 323 -1.25 -7.36 14.25
N ALA A 324 -2.14 -6.53 13.69
CA ALA A 324 -2.23 -5.12 14.09
C ALA A 324 -2.57 -4.97 15.57
N LEU A 325 -3.56 -5.71 16.08
CA LEU A 325 -3.94 -5.69 17.50
C LEU A 325 -2.80 -6.17 18.39
N SER A 326 -2.09 -7.22 18.00
CA SER A 326 -0.93 -7.71 18.72
C SER A 326 0.21 -6.68 18.81
N ILE A 327 0.44 -5.89 17.75
CA ILE A 327 1.41 -4.79 17.79
C ILE A 327 0.97 -3.72 18.82
N PHE A 328 -0.32 -3.34 18.83
CA PHE A 328 -0.83 -2.39 19.82
C PHE A 328 -0.66 -2.89 21.26
N GLU A 329 -0.93 -4.16 21.52
CA GLU A 329 -0.72 -4.78 22.83
C GLU A 329 0.77 -4.71 23.26
N LYS A 330 1.69 -5.02 22.35
CA LYS A 330 3.14 -4.92 22.60
C LYS A 330 3.57 -3.48 22.90
N ILE A 331 3.05 -2.50 22.14
CA ILE A 331 3.34 -1.07 22.39
C ILE A 331 2.81 -0.63 23.77
N ALA A 332 1.60 -1.03 24.13
CA ALA A 332 1.01 -0.70 25.42
C ALA A 332 1.81 -1.34 26.59
N ALA A 333 2.23 -2.59 26.44
CA ALA A 333 3.03 -3.30 27.44
C ALA A 333 4.44 -2.69 27.62
N ALA A 334 5.02 -2.13 26.56
CA ALA A 334 6.34 -1.47 26.64
C ALA A 334 6.27 -0.07 27.26
N ALA A 335 5.08 0.55 27.31
CA ALA A 335 4.86 1.86 27.91
C ALA A 335 4.43 1.81 29.39
N ALA A 336 4.10 0.62 29.92
CA ALA A 336 3.67 0.36 31.30
C ALA A 336 4.86 -0.01 32.19
#